data_7478c701d33f3ec4749e14d32179b931
#
_entry.id   7478c701d33f3ec4749e14d32179b931
#
_cell.length_a   1.000
_cell.length_b   1.000
_cell.length_c   1.000
_cell.angle_alpha   90.00
_cell.angle_beta   90.00
_cell.angle_gamma   90.00
#
_symmetry.space_group_name_H-M   'P 1'
#
loop_
_entity.id
_entity.type
_entity.pdbx_description
1 polymer ?
#
loop_
_entity_poly.entity_id
_entity_poly.type
_entity_poly.pdbx_seq_one_letter_code
_entity_poly.pdbx_strand_id
1 'polypeptide(L)'
;MKRISLSLLILFGFVFAGAQTEEEKLTSALKEFHQALVNKNTASINQQTDKALSYGHSNGWVQTKADVIKDLETGKIVYNSFKEDSLAITINESMANARFIADINATMNGNTATTHLKVLEVWVKKGKRWILFARQGVK
;
A
#
# COMPACT_ATOMS: atom_id res chain seq x y z
N MET A 1 -39.80 -40.60 41.71
CA MET A 1 -38.97 -39.42 41.55
C MET A 1 -38.34 -39.48 40.17
N LYS A 2 -38.84 -38.67 39.18
CA LYS A 2 -38.33 -38.64 37.80
C LYS A 2 -37.22 -37.60 37.74
N ARG A 3 -35.99 -38.02 37.41
CA ARG A 3 -34.85 -37.14 37.17
C ARG A 3 -34.91 -36.65 35.71
N ILE A 4 -35.15 -35.36 35.50
CA ILE A 4 -35.09 -34.71 34.18
C ILE A 4 -33.66 -34.29 33.98
N SER A 5 -32.96 -35.00 33.07
CA SER A 5 -31.62 -34.57 32.59
C SER A 5 -31.80 -33.49 31.51
N LEU A 6 -31.40 -32.26 31.82
CA LEU A 6 -31.38 -31.15 30.90
C LEU A 6 -30.05 -31.19 30.12
N SER A 7 -30.09 -31.72 28.89
CA SER A 7 -28.94 -31.71 28.00
C SER A 7 -28.79 -30.32 27.38
N LEU A 8 -27.76 -29.58 27.80
CA LEU A 8 -27.40 -28.29 27.28
C LEU A 8 -26.65 -28.49 25.94
N LEU A 9 -27.34 -28.24 24.81
CA LEU A 9 -26.75 -28.28 23.46
C LEU A 9 -25.99 -26.98 23.23
N ILE A 10 -24.67 -27.03 23.37
CA ILE A 10 -23.81 -25.87 23.04
C ILE A 10 -23.63 -25.84 21.51
N LEU A 11 -24.34 -24.93 20.83
CA LEU A 11 -24.12 -24.62 19.42
C LEU A 11 -22.81 -23.85 19.31
N PHE A 12 -21.73 -24.52 18.91
CA PHE A 12 -20.49 -23.84 18.44
C PHE A 12 -20.76 -23.22 17.07
N GLY A 13 -21.06 -21.93 17.05
CA GLY A 13 -21.09 -21.15 15.84
C GLY A 13 -19.67 -21.03 15.26
N PHE A 14 -19.37 -21.79 14.19
CA PHE A 14 -18.15 -21.57 13.41
C PHE A 14 -18.28 -20.24 12.68
N VAL A 15 -17.62 -19.21 13.19
CA VAL A 15 -17.37 -17.98 12.44
C VAL A 15 -16.35 -18.32 11.35
N PHE A 16 -16.80 -18.56 10.12
CA PHE A 16 -15.92 -18.61 8.96
C PHE A 16 -15.36 -17.19 8.74
N ALA A 17 -14.19 -16.91 9.28
CA ALA A 17 -13.39 -15.79 8.81
C ALA A 17 -13.00 -16.12 7.37
N GLY A 18 -13.69 -15.55 6.38
CA GLY A 18 -13.37 -15.71 4.98
C GLY A 18 -11.92 -15.31 4.73
N ALA A 19 -11.15 -16.14 4.02
CA ALA A 19 -9.78 -15.79 3.63
C ALA A 19 -9.81 -14.55 2.73
N GLN A 20 -8.99 -13.55 3.06
CA GLN A 20 -8.85 -12.31 2.29
C GLN A 20 -8.40 -12.63 0.85
N THR A 21 -9.06 -12.03 -0.14
CA THR A 21 -8.70 -12.19 -1.55
C THR A 21 -7.34 -11.56 -1.85
N GLU A 22 -6.70 -11.95 -2.95
CA GLU A 22 -5.43 -11.35 -3.37
C GLU A 22 -5.56 -9.86 -3.70
N GLU A 23 -6.69 -9.45 -4.25
CA GLU A 23 -6.98 -8.04 -4.51
C GLU A 23 -7.13 -7.23 -3.22
N GLU A 24 -7.80 -7.76 -2.21
CA GLU A 24 -7.91 -7.12 -0.88
C GLU A 24 -6.55 -7.02 -0.20
N LYS A 25 -5.69 -8.04 -0.31
CA LYS A 25 -4.32 -8.01 0.22
C LYS A 25 -3.47 -6.96 -0.46
N LEU A 26 -3.56 -6.85 -1.79
CA LEU A 26 -2.84 -5.83 -2.55
C LEU A 26 -3.36 -4.43 -2.22
N THR A 27 -4.67 -4.24 -2.14
CA THR A 27 -5.28 -2.97 -1.73
C THR A 27 -4.80 -2.52 -0.36
N SER A 28 -4.71 -3.45 0.60
CA SER A 28 -4.18 -3.16 1.93
C SER A 28 -2.70 -2.76 1.87
N ALA A 29 -1.88 -3.53 1.15
CA ALA A 29 -0.45 -3.25 1.00
C ALA A 29 -0.19 -1.87 0.36
N LEU A 30 -0.96 -1.50 -0.67
CA LEU A 30 -0.90 -0.20 -1.33
C LEU A 30 -1.22 0.94 -0.35
N LYS A 31 -2.32 0.84 0.38
CA LYS A 31 -2.72 1.85 1.37
C LYS A 31 -1.72 1.97 2.52
N GLU A 32 -1.21 0.85 3.00
CA GLU A 32 -0.18 0.83 4.04
C GLU A 32 1.11 1.50 3.56
N PHE A 33 1.52 1.28 2.31
CA PHE A 33 2.67 1.95 1.72
C PHE A 33 2.47 3.47 1.64
N HIS A 34 1.34 3.94 1.13
CA HIS A 34 1.05 5.38 1.07
C HIS A 34 0.97 6.01 2.46
N GLN A 35 0.38 5.32 3.43
CA GLN A 35 0.36 5.79 4.81
C GLN A 35 1.76 5.80 5.44
N ALA A 36 2.63 4.85 5.08
CA ALA A 36 4.02 4.84 5.52
C ALA A 36 4.82 6.05 4.98
N LEU A 37 4.54 6.50 3.75
CA LEU A 37 5.11 7.75 3.20
C LEU A 37 4.69 8.96 4.05
N VAL A 38 3.40 9.10 4.36
CA VAL A 38 2.86 10.21 5.17
C VAL A 38 3.42 10.17 6.60
N ASN A 39 3.54 9.00 7.19
CA ASN A 39 4.04 8.83 8.55
C ASN A 39 5.57 8.82 8.65
N LYS A 40 6.30 8.95 7.53
CA LYS A 40 7.77 8.82 7.45
C LYS A 40 8.28 7.49 8.06
N ASN A 41 7.49 6.43 7.93
CA ASN A 41 7.86 5.12 8.45
C ASN A 41 8.79 4.38 7.46
N THR A 42 10.07 4.75 7.49
CA THR A 42 11.07 4.21 6.56
C THR A 42 11.33 2.72 6.76
N ALA A 43 11.13 2.19 7.96
CA ALA A 43 11.21 0.75 8.21
C ALA A 43 10.11 -0.01 7.46
N SER A 44 8.87 0.49 7.49
CA SER A 44 7.74 -0.07 6.73
C SER A 44 7.99 0.03 5.23
N ILE A 45 8.42 1.20 4.73
CA ILE A 45 8.77 1.41 3.31
C ILE A 45 9.86 0.43 2.86
N ASN A 46 10.88 0.24 3.68
CA ASN A 46 11.94 -0.74 3.38
C ASN A 46 11.41 -2.17 3.24
N GLN A 47 10.42 -2.56 4.03
CA GLN A 47 9.80 -3.89 3.95
C GLN A 47 8.81 -4.05 2.80
N GLN A 48 8.16 -2.97 2.38
CA GLN A 48 7.09 -2.97 1.37
C GLN A 48 7.59 -2.70 -0.05
N THR A 49 8.87 -2.38 -0.22
CA THR A 49 9.45 -2.06 -1.53
C THR A 49 10.53 -3.05 -1.92
N ASP A 50 10.63 -3.33 -3.23
CA ASP A 50 11.68 -4.18 -3.78
C ASP A 50 13.04 -3.50 -3.71
N LYS A 51 14.12 -4.30 -3.66
CA LYS A 51 15.48 -3.77 -3.74
C LYS A 51 15.78 -3.02 -5.05
N ALA A 52 15.08 -3.40 -6.12
CA ALA A 52 15.18 -2.79 -7.45
C ALA A 52 14.05 -1.79 -7.71
N LEU A 53 13.47 -1.19 -6.66
CA LEU A 53 12.40 -0.19 -6.81
C LEU A 53 12.78 0.90 -7.80
N SER A 54 11.86 1.19 -8.74
CA SER A 54 11.89 2.36 -9.61
C SER A 54 10.69 3.25 -9.26
N TYR A 55 10.93 4.38 -8.59
CA TYR A 55 9.88 5.29 -8.13
C TYR A 55 9.87 6.58 -8.96
N GLY A 56 9.04 6.59 -10.00
CA GLY A 56 8.94 7.67 -10.97
C GLY A 56 8.00 8.80 -10.54
N HIS A 57 8.44 10.02 -10.74
CA HIS A 57 7.71 11.27 -10.50
C HIS A 57 7.19 11.90 -11.81
N SER A 58 6.19 12.76 -11.70
CA SER A 58 5.53 13.38 -12.85
C SER A 58 6.40 14.35 -13.66
N ASN A 59 7.54 14.73 -13.12
CA ASN A 59 8.55 15.58 -13.78
C ASN A 59 9.67 14.76 -14.47
N GLY A 60 9.54 13.42 -14.51
CA GLY A 60 10.53 12.53 -15.09
C GLY A 60 11.66 12.10 -14.13
N TRP A 61 11.69 12.65 -12.91
CA TRP A 61 12.64 12.19 -11.90
C TRP A 61 12.30 10.79 -11.41
N VAL A 62 13.33 9.94 -11.26
CA VAL A 62 13.19 8.57 -10.79
C VAL A 62 14.10 8.37 -9.59
N GLN A 63 13.54 7.83 -8.52
CA GLN A 63 14.24 7.47 -7.29
C GLN A 63 14.41 5.97 -7.18
N THR A 64 15.54 5.55 -6.63
CA THR A 64 15.73 4.20 -6.10
C THR A 64 15.07 4.07 -4.72
N LYS A 65 14.96 2.86 -4.21
CA LYS A 65 14.52 2.61 -2.83
C LYS A 65 15.34 3.39 -1.81
N ALA A 66 16.66 3.41 -1.97
CA ALA A 66 17.56 4.14 -1.08
C ALA A 66 17.30 5.64 -1.11
N ASP A 67 17.03 6.21 -2.29
CA ASP A 67 16.71 7.63 -2.44
C ASP A 67 15.41 8.00 -1.76
N VAL A 68 14.36 7.18 -1.92
CA VAL A 68 13.05 7.42 -1.26
C VAL A 68 13.24 7.45 0.26
N ILE A 69 13.92 6.46 0.82
CA ILE A 69 14.16 6.37 2.27
C ILE A 69 14.97 7.58 2.74
N LYS A 70 16.09 7.89 2.08
CA LYS A 70 16.96 9.02 2.42
C LYS A 70 16.22 10.36 2.38
N ASP A 71 15.43 10.61 1.34
CA ASP A 71 14.73 11.89 1.17
C ASP A 71 13.63 12.08 2.23
N LEU A 72 13.01 10.99 2.70
CA LEU A 72 12.08 11.01 3.84
C LEU A 72 12.82 11.25 5.16
N GLU A 73 13.92 10.55 5.42
CA GLU A 73 14.72 10.69 6.65
C GLU A 73 15.28 12.10 6.82
N THR A 74 15.78 12.67 5.74
CA THR A 74 16.36 14.04 5.74
C THR A 74 15.29 15.15 5.69
N GLY A 75 14.02 14.81 5.44
CA GLY A 75 12.95 15.78 5.29
C GLY A 75 13.02 16.57 3.99
N LYS A 76 13.82 16.14 3.00
CA LYS A 76 13.83 16.74 1.66
C LYS A 76 12.48 16.61 0.99
N ILE A 77 11.78 15.50 1.24
CA ILE A 77 10.38 15.32 0.88
C ILE A 77 9.60 14.97 2.15
N VAL A 78 8.48 15.66 2.36
CA VAL A 78 7.52 15.41 3.43
C VAL A 78 6.15 15.23 2.79
N TYR A 79 5.59 14.04 2.86
CA TYR A 79 4.21 13.80 2.45
C TYR A 79 3.28 14.21 3.59
N ASN A 80 2.46 15.24 3.37
CA ASN A 80 1.49 15.74 4.34
C ASN A 80 0.17 14.97 4.25
N SER A 81 -0.22 14.57 3.02
CA SER A 81 -1.35 13.67 2.77
C SER A 81 -1.18 12.94 1.45
N PHE A 82 -1.75 11.76 1.37
CA PHE A 82 -1.84 10.94 0.16
C PHE A 82 -3.25 10.34 0.10
N LYS A 83 -4.03 10.71 -0.90
CA LYS A 83 -5.41 10.24 -1.08
C LYS A 83 -5.53 9.56 -2.42
N GLU A 84 -6.00 8.32 -2.41
CA GLU A 84 -6.29 7.54 -3.60
C GLU A 84 -7.76 7.61 -3.96
N ASP A 85 -8.07 7.66 -5.24
CA ASP A 85 -9.40 7.54 -5.82
C ASP A 85 -9.35 6.66 -7.07
N SER A 86 -10.48 6.06 -7.42
CA SER A 86 -10.67 5.30 -8.66
C SER A 86 -9.65 4.16 -8.83
N LEU A 87 -9.36 3.44 -7.75
CA LEU A 87 -8.40 2.33 -7.75
C LEU A 87 -8.90 1.16 -8.62
N ALA A 88 -8.10 0.79 -9.62
CA ALA A 88 -8.29 -0.39 -10.45
C ALA A 88 -7.07 -1.30 -10.37
N ILE A 89 -7.28 -2.56 -10.03
CA ILE A 89 -6.24 -3.58 -9.87
C ILE A 89 -6.41 -4.66 -10.94
N THR A 90 -5.29 -5.07 -11.53
CA THR A 90 -5.21 -6.24 -12.40
C THR A 90 -4.10 -7.14 -11.90
N ILE A 91 -4.43 -8.38 -11.56
CA ILE A 91 -3.49 -9.39 -11.07
C ILE A 91 -3.25 -10.41 -12.17
N ASN A 92 -1.98 -10.74 -12.38
CA ASN A 92 -1.53 -11.82 -13.24
C ASN A 92 -0.47 -12.64 -12.49
N GLU A 93 -0.88 -13.79 -11.95
CA GLU A 93 -0.04 -14.69 -11.15
C GLU A 93 0.64 -13.97 -9.97
N SER A 94 1.95 -13.80 -10.04
CA SER A 94 2.77 -13.13 -9.01
C SER A 94 3.04 -11.64 -9.29
N MET A 95 2.38 -11.08 -10.30
CA MET A 95 2.49 -9.67 -10.68
C MET A 95 1.12 -9.01 -10.65
N ALA A 96 1.11 -7.73 -10.34
CA ALA A 96 -0.10 -6.92 -10.43
C ALA A 96 0.24 -5.50 -10.85
N ASN A 97 -0.71 -4.84 -11.51
CA ASN A 97 -0.70 -3.40 -11.65
C ASN A 97 -1.89 -2.80 -10.89
N ALA A 98 -1.67 -1.64 -10.28
CA ALA A 98 -2.67 -0.80 -9.68
C ALA A 98 -2.65 0.56 -10.36
N ARG A 99 -3.80 1.00 -10.89
CA ARG A 99 -4.00 2.33 -11.47
C ARG A 99 -4.98 3.10 -10.62
N PHE A 100 -4.67 4.34 -10.33
CA PHE A 100 -5.52 5.20 -9.51
C PHE A 100 -5.23 6.68 -9.76
N ILE A 101 -6.14 7.52 -9.28
CA ILE A 101 -5.93 8.96 -9.16
C ILE A 101 -5.35 9.21 -7.76
N ALA A 102 -4.35 10.08 -7.66
CA ALA A 102 -3.78 10.47 -6.38
C ALA A 102 -3.79 11.99 -6.21
N ASP A 103 -4.35 12.45 -5.08
CA ASP A 103 -4.16 13.81 -4.58
C ASP A 103 -3.09 13.76 -3.49
N ILE A 104 -1.91 14.31 -3.80
CA ILE A 104 -0.75 14.26 -2.92
C ILE A 104 -0.40 15.68 -2.49
N ASN A 105 -0.53 15.97 -1.19
CA ASN A 105 0.04 17.17 -0.61
C ASN A 105 1.42 16.84 -0.05
N ALA A 106 2.44 17.50 -0.59
CA ALA A 106 3.82 17.27 -0.16
C ALA A 106 4.60 18.57 -0.09
N THR A 107 5.57 18.60 0.80
CA THR A 107 6.58 19.65 0.92
C THR A 107 7.90 19.13 0.37
N MET A 108 8.45 19.81 -0.62
CA MET A 108 9.75 19.49 -1.21
C MET A 108 10.65 20.72 -1.16
N ASN A 109 11.83 20.59 -0.57
CA ASN A 109 12.77 21.71 -0.40
C ASN A 109 12.10 22.97 0.22
N GLY A 110 11.20 22.76 1.19
CA GLY A 110 10.47 23.84 1.88
C GLY A 110 9.23 24.37 1.14
N ASN A 111 8.95 23.93 -0.09
CA ASN A 111 7.78 24.36 -0.86
C ASN A 111 6.68 23.31 -0.79
N THR A 112 5.52 23.70 -0.30
CA THR A 112 4.35 22.82 -0.20
C THR A 112 3.44 22.98 -1.40
N ALA A 113 3.04 21.86 -2.01
CA ALA A 113 2.09 21.84 -3.11
C ALA A 113 1.18 20.61 -3.04
N THR A 114 -0.03 20.75 -3.56
CA THR A 114 -0.91 19.61 -3.85
C THR A 114 -0.83 19.29 -5.32
N THR A 115 -0.58 18.02 -5.64
CA THR A 115 -0.45 17.55 -7.03
C THR A 115 -1.50 16.47 -7.26
N HIS A 116 -2.27 16.62 -8.34
CA HIS A 116 -3.21 15.63 -8.84
C HIS A 116 -2.53 14.79 -9.91
N LEU A 117 -2.46 13.48 -9.72
CA LEU A 117 -1.72 12.55 -10.58
C LEU A 117 -2.57 11.37 -11.00
N LYS A 118 -2.33 10.90 -12.24
CA LYS A 118 -2.65 9.52 -12.64
C LYS A 118 -1.45 8.66 -12.32
N VAL A 119 -1.65 7.59 -11.56
CA VAL A 119 -0.56 6.76 -11.06
C VAL A 119 -0.71 5.33 -11.57
N LEU A 120 0.41 4.74 -11.96
CA LEU A 120 0.58 3.31 -12.16
C LEU A 120 1.58 2.79 -11.12
N GLU A 121 1.20 1.76 -10.39
CA GLU A 121 2.09 0.98 -9.55
C GLU A 121 2.14 -0.46 -10.04
N VAL A 122 3.34 -1.03 -10.06
CA VAL A 122 3.58 -2.44 -10.36
C VAL A 122 4.04 -3.13 -9.08
N TRP A 123 3.32 -4.15 -8.72
CA TRP A 123 3.53 -4.94 -7.51
C TRP A 123 3.94 -6.36 -7.86
N VAL A 124 4.85 -6.94 -7.08
CA VAL A 124 5.29 -8.32 -7.21
C VAL A 124 5.03 -9.08 -5.92
N LYS A 125 4.55 -10.32 -6.05
CA LYS A 125 4.26 -11.17 -4.91
C LYS A 125 5.53 -11.93 -4.50
N LYS A 126 5.94 -11.76 -3.25
CA LYS A 126 7.05 -12.51 -2.64
C LYS A 126 6.53 -13.27 -1.42
N GLY A 127 6.42 -14.58 -1.55
CA GLY A 127 5.73 -15.41 -0.56
C GLY A 127 4.25 -15.01 -0.44
N LYS A 128 3.84 -14.57 0.74
CA LYS A 128 2.45 -14.13 1.00
C LYS A 128 2.25 -12.61 0.89
N ARG A 129 3.28 -11.85 0.53
CA ARG A 129 3.27 -10.38 0.56
C ARG A 129 3.36 -9.78 -0.83
N TRP A 130 2.60 -8.72 -1.08
CA TRP A 130 2.78 -7.84 -2.21
C TRP A 130 3.83 -6.77 -1.89
N ILE A 131 4.79 -6.58 -2.80
CA ILE A 131 5.93 -5.68 -2.66
C ILE A 131 5.95 -4.74 -3.86
N LEU A 132 6.05 -3.45 -3.63
CA LEU A 132 6.10 -2.45 -4.70
C LEU A 132 7.43 -2.56 -5.46
N PHE A 133 7.33 -2.78 -6.77
CA PHE A 133 8.46 -2.90 -7.67
C PHE A 133 8.70 -1.64 -8.49
N ALA A 134 7.64 -1.02 -9.00
CA ALA A 134 7.74 0.21 -9.77
C ALA A 134 6.53 1.12 -9.56
N ARG A 135 6.75 2.42 -9.70
CA ARG A 135 5.70 3.45 -9.70
C ARG A 135 6.01 4.49 -10.77
N GLN A 136 4.96 5.00 -11.41
CA GLN A 136 5.04 6.18 -12.26
C GLN A 136 3.81 7.06 -12.02
N GLY A 137 4.03 8.30 -11.63
CA GLY A 137 3.01 9.35 -11.62
C GLY A 137 3.10 10.22 -12.87
N VAL A 138 1.96 10.62 -13.42
CA VAL A 138 1.86 11.59 -14.53
C VAL A 138 0.75 12.61 -14.22
N LYS A 139 0.91 13.85 -14.71
CA LYS A 139 -0.11 14.90 -14.63
C LYS A 139 -1.15 14.73 -15.72
#